data_05145f18cd5275be71482d23c7339fb3
#
_entry.id   05145f18cd5275be71482d23c7339fb3
#
_cell.length_a   1.000
_cell.length_b   1.000
_cell.length_c   1.000
_cell.angle_alpha   90.00
_cell.angle_beta   90.00
_cell.angle_gamma   90.00
#
_symmetry.space_group_name_H-M   'P 1'
#
loop_
_entity.id
_entity.type
_entity.pdbx_description
1 polymer ?
#
loop_
_entity_poly.entity_id
_entity_poly.type
_entity_poly.pdbx_seq_one_letter_code
_entity_poly.pdbx_strand_id
1 'polypeptide(L)'
;SEAVRLMCLRSGARIRRADSLETARRHLAVYRPTVVLVDVGLPDGSGLALIETLADATPRIDVILGISGDTVAEADVRAAGADGFIPKPIDNLSAFQHAILSHLPAERQPPGPRLLHDEVIRPDSVAYHDDLNHIAQVLKDNDDENIDYVTQFLGGVARSARDDALDRAVRDLITQKSQGANLKPGVAALSEMVQTRIAAAGPI
;
A
#
# COMPACT_ATOMS: atom_id res chain seq x y z
N SER A 1 -2.82 -2.54 -4.27
CA SER A 1 -2.75 -3.91 -3.74
C SER A 1 -3.99 -4.67 -4.16
N GLU A 2 -3.82 -5.90 -4.63
CA GLU A 2 -4.92 -6.77 -5.08
C GLU A 2 -5.85 -7.14 -3.91
N ALA A 3 -5.30 -7.30 -2.70
CA ALA A 3 -6.09 -7.55 -1.50
C ALA A 3 -7.18 -6.48 -1.29
N VAL A 4 -6.82 -5.19 -1.41
CA VAL A 4 -7.80 -4.08 -1.29
C VAL A 4 -8.88 -4.19 -2.36
N ARG A 5 -8.52 -4.55 -3.60
CA ARG A 5 -9.49 -4.74 -4.69
C ARG A 5 -10.49 -5.83 -4.36
N LEU A 6 -10.01 -6.99 -3.91
CA LEU A 6 -10.87 -8.12 -3.53
C LEU A 6 -11.80 -7.76 -2.35
N MET A 7 -11.28 -7.06 -1.36
CA MET A 7 -12.07 -6.59 -0.21
C MET A 7 -13.17 -5.62 -0.64
N CYS A 8 -12.85 -4.66 -1.51
CA CYS A 8 -13.85 -3.73 -2.07
C CYS A 8 -14.94 -4.46 -2.86
N LEU A 9 -14.56 -5.41 -3.74
CA LEU A 9 -15.51 -6.20 -4.51
C LEU A 9 -16.44 -7.03 -3.61
N ARG A 10 -15.88 -7.69 -2.59
CA ARG A 10 -16.69 -8.45 -1.61
C ARG A 10 -17.59 -7.57 -0.75
N SER A 11 -17.21 -6.31 -0.58
CA SER A 11 -18.04 -5.30 0.12
C SER A 11 -19.09 -4.67 -0.79
N GLY A 12 -19.17 -5.04 -2.07
CA GLY A 12 -20.06 -4.43 -3.05
C GLY A 12 -19.69 -3.00 -3.43
N ALA A 13 -18.48 -2.55 -3.10
CA ALA A 13 -18.00 -1.22 -3.41
C ALA A 13 -17.47 -1.13 -4.85
N ARG A 14 -17.73 0.02 -5.50
CA ARG A 14 -17.07 0.35 -6.76
C ARG A 14 -15.68 0.89 -6.47
N ILE A 15 -14.66 0.33 -7.12
CA ILE A 15 -13.28 0.74 -6.95
C ILE A 15 -12.71 1.33 -8.25
N ARG A 16 -11.94 2.42 -8.11
CA ARG A 16 -11.04 2.95 -9.13
C ARG A 16 -9.64 2.93 -8.56
N ARG A 17 -8.68 2.47 -9.34
CA ARG A 17 -7.27 2.39 -8.93
C ARG A 17 -6.47 3.46 -9.64
N ALA A 18 -5.52 4.02 -8.91
CA ALA A 18 -4.43 4.83 -9.42
C ALA A 18 -3.12 4.23 -8.85
N ASP A 19 -2.15 4.08 -9.70
CA ASP A 19 -0.83 3.53 -9.38
C ASP A 19 0.24 4.62 -9.18
N SER A 20 -0.15 5.86 -9.40
CA SER A 20 0.69 7.04 -9.26
C SER A 20 -0.12 8.26 -8.80
N LEU A 21 0.57 9.27 -8.25
CA LEU A 21 -0.05 10.56 -7.90
C LEU A 21 -0.66 11.24 -9.13
N GLU A 22 0.00 11.17 -10.27
CA GLU A 22 -0.49 11.76 -11.51
C GLU A 22 -1.82 11.12 -11.92
N THR A 23 -1.90 9.79 -11.92
CA THR A 23 -3.13 9.07 -12.27
C THR A 23 -4.23 9.35 -11.24
N ALA A 24 -3.88 9.40 -9.94
CA ALA A 24 -4.82 9.76 -8.88
C ALA A 24 -5.42 11.15 -9.10
N ARG A 25 -4.59 12.17 -9.38
CA ARG A 25 -5.06 13.53 -9.66
C ARG A 25 -5.96 13.60 -10.87
N ARG A 26 -5.64 12.88 -11.95
CA ARG A 26 -6.51 12.81 -13.14
C ARG A 26 -7.88 12.20 -12.82
N HIS A 27 -7.93 11.13 -12.02
CA HIS A 27 -9.20 10.55 -11.58
C HIS A 27 -10.01 11.52 -10.71
N LEU A 28 -9.36 12.17 -9.75
CA LEU A 28 -10.01 13.09 -8.82
C LEU A 28 -10.52 14.38 -9.51
N ALA A 29 -9.92 14.79 -10.63
CA ALA A 29 -10.38 15.92 -11.42
C ALA A 29 -11.76 15.68 -12.09
N VAL A 30 -12.11 14.42 -12.37
CA VAL A 30 -13.36 14.07 -13.07
C VAL A 30 -14.33 13.26 -12.21
N TYR A 31 -13.89 12.76 -11.08
CA TYR A 31 -14.71 11.91 -10.21
C TYR A 31 -14.39 12.15 -8.74
N ARG A 32 -15.43 12.38 -7.95
CA ARG A 32 -15.32 12.50 -6.50
C ARG A 32 -15.75 11.20 -5.81
N PRO A 33 -14.82 10.43 -5.23
CA PRO A 33 -15.15 9.25 -4.46
C PRO A 33 -15.72 9.61 -3.08
N THR A 34 -16.46 8.68 -2.46
CA THR A 34 -16.87 8.78 -1.05
C THR A 34 -15.68 8.50 -0.13
N VAL A 35 -14.82 7.56 -0.50
CA VAL A 35 -13.66 7.11 0.28
C VAL A 35 -12.42 7.11 -0.62
N VAL A 36 -11.32 7.62 -0.10
CA VAL A 36 -9.99 7.50 -0.73
C VAL A 36 -9.06 6.75 0.20
N LEU A 37 -8.37 5.76 -0.35
CA LEU A 37 -7.29 5.04 0.30
C LEU A 37 -5.98 5.47 -0.37
N VAL A 38 -5.09 6.10 0.39
CA VAL A 38 -3.82 6.63 -0.13
C VAL A 38 -2.66 5.82 0.44
N ASP A 39 -1.89 5.19 -0.44
CA ASP A 39 -0.60 4.61 -0.05
C ASP A 39 0.40 5.74 0.23
N VAL A 40 1.06 5.70 1.38
CA VAL A 40 2.06 6.71 1.75
C VAL A 40 3.26 6.68 0.79
N GLY A 41 3.66 5.47 0.34
CA GLY A 41 4.74 5.28 -0.62
C GLY A 41 4.23 5.07 -2.03
N LEU A 42 4.27 6.11 -2.84
CA LEU A 42 3.98 6.06 -4.26
C LEU A 42 5.25 6.30 -5.09
N PRO A 43 5.34 5.73 -6.30
CA PRO A 43 6.57 5.79 -7.09
C PRO A 43 6.96 7.21 -7.53
N ASP A 44 5.97 8.08 -7.68
CA ASP A 44 6.11 9.45 -8.18
C ASP A 44 5.97 10.52 -7.11
N GLY A 45 6.03 10.14 -5.82
CA GLY A 45 6.05 11.09 -4.72
C GLY A 45 5.37 10.61 -3.43
N SER A 46 5.25 11.53 -2.47
CA SER A 46 4.67 11.24 -1.17
C SER A 46 3.14 11.23 -1.21
N GLY A 47 2.53 10.12 -0.75
CA GLY A 47 1.09 10.05 -0.52
C GLY A 47 0.60 11.05 0.53
N LEU A 48 1.45 11.48 1.46
CA LEU A 48 1.10 12.49 2.47
C LEU A 48 0.70 13.83 1.81
N ALA A 49 1.45 14.28 0.80
CA ALA A 49 1.13 15.51 0.07
C ALA A 49 -0.23 15.42 -0.67
N LEU A 50 -0.60 14.23 -1.11
CA LEU A 50 -1.93 14.01 -1.68
C LEU A 50 -3.01 14.08 -0.59
N ILE A 51 -2.77 13.47 0.58
CA ILE A 51 -3.69 13.52 1.73
C ILE A 51 -3.93 14.97 2.15
N GLU A 52 -2.88 15.78 2.33
CA GLU A 52 -2.98 17.21 2.66
C GLU A 52 -3.85 17.96 1.63
N THR A 53 -3.56 17.76 0.35
CA THR A 53 -4.33 18.39 -0.74
C THR A 53 -5.83 18.01 -0.66
N LEU A 54 -6.14 16.75 -0.36
CA LEU A 54 -7.52 16.26 -0.27
C LEU A 54 -8.23 16.69 1.02
N ALA A 55 -7.49 16.83 2.11
CA ALA A 55 -8.02 17.28 3.38
C ALA A 55 -8.45 18.75 3.31
N ASP A 56 -7.68 19.58 2.60
CA ASP A 56 -7.96 21.02 2.42
C ASP A 56 -8.96 21.31 1.29
N ALA A 57 -9.31 20.31 0.49
CA ALA A 57 -10.20 20.49 -0.64
C ALA A 57 -11.64 20.86 -0.21
N THR A 58 -12.25 21.79 -0.95
CA THR A 58 -13.65 22.17 -0.74
C THR A 58 -14.44 21.92 -2.03
N PRO A 59 -15.44 21.03 -1.99
CA PRO A 59 -15.87 20.19 -0.89
C PRO A 59 -14.89 19.04 -0.60
N ARG A 60 -14.71 18.68 0.67
CA ARG A 60 -13.83 17.59 1.12
C ARG A 60 -14.43 16.22 0.80
N ILE A 61 -13.60 15.24 0.51
CA ILE A 61 -13.98 13.82 0.43
C ILE A 61 -14.41 13.33 1.82
N ASP A 62 -15.46 12.51 1.90
CA ASP A 62 -16.05 12.13 3.19
C ASP A 62 -15.05 11.35 4.06
N VAL A 63 -14.27 10.44 3.48
CA VAL A 63 -13.29 9.64 4.22
C VAL A 63 -11.96 9.56 3.45
N ILE A 64 -10.88 9.96 4.10
CA ILE A 64 -9.52 9.87 3.59
C ILE A 64 -8.73 8.97 4.55
N LEU A 65 -8.25 7.83 4.08
CA LEU A 65 -7.47 6.88 4.86
C LEU A 65 -6.07 6.72 4.27
N GLY A 66 -5.05 6.80 5.10
CA GLY A 66 -3.69 6.44 4.71
C GLY A 66 -3.44 4.95 4.86
N ILE A 67 -2.58 4.40 4.02
CA ILE A 67 -2.16 3.00 4.08
C ILE A 67 -0.64 2.95 4.05
N SER A 68 -0.02 2.22 4.98
CA SER A 68 1.43 1.99 4.95
C SER A 68 1.80 0.64 5.56
N GLY A 69 2.93 0.10 5.12
CA GLY A 69 3.58 -1.02 5.79
C GLY A 69 4.39 -0.58 7.02
N ASP A 70 4.66 0.71 7.14
CA ASP A 70 5.32 1.29 8.30
C ASP A 70 4.26 1.88 9.23
N THR A 71 4.14 1.32 10.43
CA THR A 71 3.19 1.78 11.44
C THR A 71 3.57 3.14 12.05
N VAL A 72 4.84 3.55 11.95
CA VAL A 72 5.29 4.88 12.39
C VAL A 72 4.66 5.99 11.53
N ALA A 73 4.33 5.69 10.27
CA ALA A 73 3.67 6.63 9.37
C ALA A 73 2.24 7.04 9.80
N GLU A 74 1.62 6.38 10.78
CA GLU A 74 0.27 6.73 11.25
C GLU A 74 0.18 8.16 11.77
N ALA A 75 1.17 8.60 12.54
CA ALA A 75 1.19 9.96 13.08
C ALA A 75 1.26 11.01 11.97
N ASP A 76 2.10 10.79 10.96
CA ASP A 76 2.27 11.70 9.82
C ASP A 76 1.01 11.72 8.93
N VAL A 77 0.39 10.55 8.72
CA VAL A 77 -0.87 10.42 7.98
C VAL A 77 -1.99 11.21 8.65
N ARG A 78 -2.12 11.12 9.96
CA ARG A 78 -3.11 11.90 10.72
C ARG A 78 -2.79 13.39 10.73
N ALA A 79 -1.52 13.75 10.85
CA ALA A 79 -1.08 15.16 10.78
C ALA A 79 -1.36 15.77 9.40
N ALA A 80 -1.28 14.99 8.33
CA ALA A 80 -1.64 15.39 6.97
C ALA A 80 -3.17 15.56 6.76
N GLY A 81 -4.00 15.25 7.76
CA GLY A 81 -5.45 15.46 7.73
C GLY A 81 -6.27 14.25 7.28
N ALA A 82 -5.71 13.04 7.29
CA ALA A 82 -6.47 11.82 7.10
C ALA A 82 -7.38 11.52 8.29
N ASP A 83 -8.54 10.90 8.01
CA ASP A 83 -9.50 10.48 9.03
C ASP A 83 -9.03 9.23 9.77
N GLY A 84 -8.20 8.39 9.12
CA GLY A 84 -7.68 7.18 9.72
C GLY A 84 -6.50 6.57 8.97
N PHE A 85 -6.00 5.45 9.51
CA PHE A 85 -4.85 4.74 9.01
C PHE A 85 -5.11 3.23 8.98
N ILE A 86 -4.66 2.55 7.93
CA ILE A 86 -4.73 1.11 7.78
C ILE A 86 -3.32 0.55 7.62
N PRO A 87 -2.81 -0.23 8.58
CA PRO A 87 -1.50 -0.86 8.43
C PRO A 87 -1.56 -1.99 7.38
N LYS A 88 -0.49 -2.15 6.60
CA LYS A 88 -0.28 -3.36 5.78
C LYS A 88 0.39 -4.46 6.64
N PRO A 89 0.06 -5.72 6.44
CA PRO A 89 -0.80 -6.28 5.39
C PRO A 89 -2.29 -6.07 5.68
N ILE A 90 -3.07 -5.80 4.62
CA ILE A 90 -4.52 -5.69 4.70
C ILE A 90 -5.09 -7.06 4.30
N ASP A 91 -5.30 -7.93 5.25
CA ASP A 91 -5.66 -9.33 5.06
C ASP A 91 -6.98 -9.74 5.73
N ASN A 92 -7.54 -8.87 6.58
CA ASN A 92 -8.80 -9.11 7.27
C ASN A 92 -9.92 -8.23 6.71
N LEU A 93 -10.94 -8.86 6.11
CA LEU A 93 -12.08 -8.18 5.50
C LEU A 93 -12.89 -7.39 6.52
N SER A 94 -13.13 -7.95 7.69
CA SER A 94 -13.90 -7.32 8.77
C SER A 94 -13.20 -6.06 9.29
N ALA A 95 -11.88 -6.14 9.57
CA ALA A 95 -11.08 -5.00 10.00
C ALA A 95 -11.04 -3.91 8.93
N PHE A 96 -10.88 -4.28 7.66
CA PHE A 96 -10.91 -3.35 6.52
C PHE A 96 -12.25 -2.62 6.41
N GLN A 97 -13.36 -3.37 6.47
CA GLN A 97 -14.70 -2.79 6.43
C GLN A 97 -14.95 -1.87 7.63
N HIS A 98 -14.54 -2.29 8.83
CA HIS A 98 -14.67 -1.47 10.03
C HIS A 98 -13.89 -0.16 9.92
N ALA A 99 -12.64 -0.22 9.47
CA ALA A 99 -11.81 0.97 9.28
C ALA A 99 -12.43 2.01 8.34
N ILE A 100 -13.15 1.56 7.30
CA ILE A 100 -13.83 2.48 6.38
C ILE A 100 -15.13 2.98 6.98
N LEU A 101 -15.95 2.07 7.50
CA LEU A 101 -17.33 2.39 7.90
C LEU A 101 -17.41 3.23 9.18
N SER A 102 -16.43 3.07 10.09
CA SER A 102 -16.36 3.87 11.32
C SER A 102 -16.17 5.38 11.06
N HIS A 103 -15.63 5.72 9.89
CA HIS A 103 -15.41 7.12 9.48
C HIS A 103 -16.50 7.67 8.55
N LEU A 104 -17.41 6.82 8.04
CA LEU A 104 -18.51 7.28 7.20
C LEU A 104 -19.57 8.00 8.04
N PRO A 105 -20.17 9.08 7.50
CA PRO A 105 -21.34 9.71 8.10
C PRO A 105 -22.47 8.69 8.33
N ALA A 106 -23.23 8.84 9.41
CA ALA A 106 -24.27 7.90 9.81
C ALA A 106 -25.29 7.61 8.69
N GLU A 107 -25.60 8.63 7.88
CA GLU A 107 -26.54 8.53 6.76
C GLU A 107 -26.03 7.65 5.61
N ARG A 108 -24.72 7.44 5.56
CA ARG A 108 -24.05 6.62 4.53
C ARG A 108 -23.60 5.26 5.06
N GLN A 109 -23.78 5.02 6.36
CA GLN A 109 -23.54 3.71 6.92
C GLN A 109 -24.67 2.76 6.49
N PRO A 110 -24.37 1.50 6.14
CA PRO A 110 -25.42 0.53 5.80
C PRO A 110 -26.30 0.27 7.01
N PRO A 111 -27.63 0.18 6.82
CA PRO A 111 -28.55 -0.11 7.90
C PRO A 111 -28.42 -1.55 8.39
N GLY A 112 -28.46 -1.74 9.72
CA GLY A 112 -28.60 -3.05 10.37
C GLY A 112 -27.31 -3.71 10.83
N PRO A 113 -27.40 -4.77 11.64
CA PRO A 113 -26.27 -5.55 12.10
C PRO A 113 -25.62 -6.27 10.92
N ARG A 114 -24.27 -6.17 10.83
CA ARG A 114 -23.48 -6.88 9.83
C ARG A 114 -22.98 -8.19 10.40
N LEU A 115 -23.17 -9.26 9.63
CA LEU A 115 -22.40 -10.47 9.84
C LEU A 115 -20.96 -10.18 9.41
N LEU A 116 -20.10 -9.98 10.41
CA LEU A 116 -18.66 -9.85 10.18
C LEU A 116 -18.12 -11.24 9.85
N HIS A 117 -17.77 -11.47 8.61
CA HIS A 117 -17.03 -12.66 8.22
C HIS A 117 -15.57 -12.40 8.53
N ASP A 118 -15.04 -13.07 9.52
CA ASP A 118 -13.62 -12.99 9.89
C ASP A 118 -12.78 -13.81 8.89
N GLU A 119 -12.89 -13.42 7.62
CA GLU A 119 -12.21 -14.08 6.52
C GLU A 119 -10.85 -13.41 6.31
N VAL A 120 -9.79 -14.17 6.53
CA VAL A 120 -8.43 -13.77 6.20
C VAL A 120 -8.21 -13.95 4.69
N ILE A 121 -8.11 -12.84 3.97
CA ILE A 121 -7.78 -12.86 2.55
C ILE A 121 -6.27 -12.98 2.42
N ARG A 122 -5.82 -14.15 2.01
CA ARG A 122 -4.40 -14.33 1.64
C ARG A 122 -4.19 -13.71 0.26
N PRO A 123 -3.11 -12.91 0.06
CA PRO A 123 -2.74 -12.46 -1.27
C PRO A 123 -2.58 -13.67 -2.18
N ASP A 124 -3.15 -13.59 -3.38
CA ASP A 124 -2.95 -14.60 -4.39
C ASP A 124 -1.46 -14.68 -4.74
N SER A 125 -0.96 -15.89 -4.97
CA SER A 125 0.41 -16.13 -5.42
C SER A 125 0.74 -15.37 -6.71
N VAL A 126 -0.25 -15.14 -7.56
CA VAL A 126 -0.13 -14.35 -8.80
C VAL A 126 0.15 -12.88 -8.46
N ALA A 127 -0.60 -12.29 -7.53
CA ALA A 127 -0.36 -10.89 -7.12
C ALA A 127 1.01 -10.69 -6.48
N TYR A 128 1.46 -11.65 -5.68
CA TYR A 128 2.82 -11.62 -5.11
C TYR A 128 3.89 -11.68 -6.20
N HIS A 129 3.70 -12.54 -7.19
CA HIS A 129 4.61 -12.69 -8.32
C HIS A 129 4.66 -11.42 -9.20
N ASP A 130 3.52 -10.81 -9.46
CA ASP A 130 3.42 -9.56 -10.22
C ASP A 130 4.12 -8.41 -9.49
N ASP A 131 3.94 -8.29 -8.17
CA ASP A 131 4.61 -7.31 -7.33
C ASP A 131 6.14 -7.50 -7.36
N LEU A 132 6.62 -8.75 -7.29
CA LEU A 132 8.05 -9.07 -7.40
C LEU A 132 8.62 -8.75 -8.79
N ASN A 133 7.89 -9.05 -9.87
CA ASN A 133 8.30 -8.72 -11.23
C ASN A 133 8.40 -7.20 -11.42
N HIS A 134 7.45 -6.43 -10.87
CA HIS A 134 7.51 -4.97 -10.90
C HIS A 134 8.78 -4.45 -10.24
N ILE A 135 9.08 -4.92 -9.03
CA ILE A 135 10.29 -4.50 -8.32
C ILE A 135 11.58 -4.97 -9.00
N ALA A 136 11.58 -6.16 -9.58
CA ALA A 136 12.73 -6.63 -10.34
C ALA A 136 13.08 -5.71 -11.53
N GLN A 137 12.08 -5.07 -12.11
CA GLN A 137 12.29 -4.07 -13.17
C GLN A 137 12.87 -2.77 -12.59
N VAL A 138 12.30 -2.25 -11.51
CA VAL A 138 12.79 -1.03 -10.85
C VAL A 138 14.23 -1.19 -10.36
N LEU A 139 14.60 -2.38 -9.84
CA LEU A 139 15.98 -2.68 -9.40
C LEU A 139 16.98 -2.74 -10.55
N LYS A 140 16.56 -3.02 -11.79
CA LYS A 140 17.45 -3.03 -12.97
C LYS A 140 17.89 -1.63 -13.39
N ASP A 141 17.06 -0.62 -13.17
CA ASP A 141 17.33 0.76 -13.58
C ASP A 141 18.39 1.45 -12.70
N ASN A 142 18.87 0.76 -11.65
CA ASN A 142 20.05 1.08 -10.82
C ASN A 142 20.13 2.54 -10.31
N ASP A 143 19.00 3.22 -10.14
CA ASP A 143 18.95 4.56 -9.62
C ASP A 143 18.89 4.53 -8.09
N ASP A 144 19.92 5.11 -7.46
CA ASP A 144 19.98 5.29 -6.00
C ASP A 144 18.76 6.10 -5.47
N GLU A 145 18.11 6.86 -6.34
CA GLU A 145 16.90 7.64 -6.04
C GLU A 145 15.67 6.76 -5.78
N ASN A 146 15.64 5.53 -6.28
CA ASN A 146 14.51 4.61 -6.13
C ASN A 146 14.59 3.70 -4.89
N ILE A 147 15.67 3.77 -4.11
CA ILE A 147 15.89 2.83 -2.97
C ILE A 147 14.78 2.98 -1.91
N ASP A 148 14.31 4.19 -1.64
CA ASP A 148 13.23 4.41 -0.65
C ASP A 148 11.93 3.77 -1.12
N TYR A 149 11.61 3.95 -2.39
CA TYR A 149 10.44 3.30 -2.98
C TYR A 149 10.57 1.78 -2.94
N VAL A 150 11.71 1.24 -3.38
CA VAL A 150 11.95 -0.21 -3.42
C VAL A 150 11.83 -0.82 -2.02
N THR A 151 12.48 -0.23 -1.02
CA THR A 151 12.46 -0.76 0.35
C THR A 151 11.07 -0.68 0.96
N GLN A 152 10.34 0.41 0.75
CA GLN A 152 9.00 0.58 1.27
C GLN A 152 8.01 -0.38 0.60
N PHE A 153 8.04 -0.46 -0.74
CA PHE A 153 7.16 -1.33 -1.50
C PHE A 153 7.43 -2.80 -1.19
N LEU A 154 8.70 -3.22 -1.29
CA LEU A 154 9.11 -4.60 -1.09
C LEU A 154 8.91 -5.07 0.35
N GLY A 155 9.11 -4.18 1.33
CA GLY A 155 8.77 -4.45 2.73
C GLY A 155 7.27 -4.70 2.93
N GLY A 156 6.41 -3.95 2.24
CA GLY A 156 4.97 -4.18 2.23
C GLY A 156 4.60 -5.53 1.61
N VAL A 157 5.21 -5.86 0.46
CA VAL A 157 5.00 -7.12 -0.25
C VAL A 157 5.47 -8.31 0.60
N ALA A 158 6.67 -8.23 1.19
CA ALA A 158 7.24 -9.29 2.03
C ALA A 158 6.35 -9.60 3.26
N ARG A 159 5.89 -8.57 3.96
CA ARG A 159 4.97 -8.73 5.10
C ARG A 159 3.63 -9.31 4.69
N SER A 160 3.06 -8.84 3.57
CA SER A 160 1.80 -9.36 3.03
C SER A 160 1.89 -10.84 2.69
N ALA A 161 3.03 -11.26 2.13
CA ALA A 161 3.30 -12.66 1.77
C ALA A 161 3.82 -13.51 2.95
N ARG A 162 4.07 -12.89 4.12
CA ARG A 162 4.74 -13.52 5.27
C ARG A 162 6.12 -14.09 4.92
N ASP A 163 6.85 -13.37 4.07
CA ASP A 163 8.22 -13.71 3.70
C ASP A 163 9.20 -13.03 4.65
N ASP A 164 9.43 -13.65 5.79
CA ASP A 164 10.28 -13.11 6.86
C ASP A 164 11.74 -12.91 6.42
N ALA A 165 12.20 -13.69 5.45
CA ALA A 165 13.58 -13.57 4.95
C ALA A 165 13.73 -12.31 4.09
N LEU A 166 12.76 -12.04 3.23
CA LEU A 166 12.72 -10.86 2.40
C LEU A 166 12.49 -9.58 3.24
N ASP A 167 11.59 -9.63 4.22
CA ASP A 167 11.33 -8.50 5.13
C ASP A 167 12.57 -8.13 5.96
N ARG A 168 13.34 -9.13 6.43
CA ARG A 168 14.63 -8.88 7.10
C ARG A 168 15.64 -8.20 6.18
N ALA A 169 15.83 -8.71 4.97
CA ALA A 169 16.76 -8.13 4.02
C ALA A 169 16.42 -6.66 3.67
N VAL A 170 15.15 -6.33 3.58
CA VAL A 170 14.68 -4.95 3.39
C VAL A 170 15.02 -4.08 4.59
N ARG A 171 14.79 -4.54 5.83
CA ARG A 171 15.13 -3.79 7.05
C ARG A 171 16.64 -3.57 7.19
N ASP A 172 17.44 -4.56 6.82
CA ASP A 172 18.90 -4.46 6.85
C ASP A 172 19.37 -3.38 5.87
N LEU A 173 18.77 -3.30 4.68
CA LEU A 173 19.10 -2.28 3.69
C LEU A 173 18.70 -0.86 4.18
N ILE A 174 17.54 -0.72 4.83
CA ILE A 174 17.12 0.54 5.45
C ILE A 174 18.11 0.97 6.53
N THR A 175 18.55 0.02 7.37
CA THR A 175 19.54 0.29 8.42
C THR A 175 20.89 0.71 7.83
N GLN A 176 21.38 0.04 6.80
CA GLN A 176 22.62 0.40 6.10
C GLN A 176 22.51 1.81 5.50
N LYS A 177 21.35 2.17 4.92
CA LYS A 177 21.11 3.50 4.39
C LYS A 177 21.19 4.57 5.47
N SER A 178 20.55 4.36 6.61
CA SER A 178 20.57 5.30 7.73
C SER A 178 21.98 5.53 8.31
N GLN A 179 22.85 4.54 8.15
CA GLN A 179 24.26 4.59 8.59
C GLN A 179 25.21 5.18 7.53
N GLY A 180 24.71 5.57 6.36
CA GLY A 180 25.52 6.08 5.26
C GLY A 180 26.44 5.03 4.63
N ALA A 181 26.12 3.74 4.79
CA ALA A 181 26.91 2.64 4.24
C ALA A 181 26.74 2.51 2.71
N ASN A 182 27.67 1.79 2.07
CA ASN A 182 27.55 1.46 0.66
C ASN A 182 26.37 0.48 0.45
N LEU A 183 25.32 0.90 -0.25
CA LEU A 183 24.10 0.13 -0.44
C LEU A 183 24.20 -0.91 -1.57
N LYS A 184 25.19 -0.82 -2.47
CA LYS A 184 25.31 -1.71 -3.63
C LYS A 184 25.28 -3.21 -3.28
N PRO A 185 26.00 -3.68 -2.24
CA PRO A 185 25.93 -5.11 -1.87
C PRO A 185 24.55 -5.52 -1.38
N GLY A 186 23.88 -4.67 -0.59
CA GLY A 186 22.54 -4.91 -0.06
C GLY A 186 21.48 -4.95 -1.18
N VAL A 187 21.56 -4.00 -2.11
CA VAL A 187 20.68 -3.95 -3.29
C VAL A 187 20.87 -5.18 -4.18
N ALA A 188 22.13 -5.61 -4.40
CA ALA A 188 22.42 -6.82 -5.18
C ALA A 188 21.84 -8.08 -4.53
N ALA A 189 22.02 -8.23 -3.21
CA ALA A 189 21.47 -9.36 -2.46
C ALA A 189 19.92 -9.35 -2.52
N LEU A 190 19.29 -8.19 -2.39
CA LEU A 190 17.85 -8.05 -2.49
C LEU A 190 17.34 -8.43 -3.89
N SER A 191 18.05 -7.98 -4.94
CA SER A 191 17.74 -8.33 -6.33
C SER A 191 17.81 -9.83 -6.58
N GLU A 192 18.86 -10.50 -6.07
CA GLU A 192 19.01 -11.95 -6.16
C GLU A 192 17.88 -12.69 -5.44
N MET A 193 17.51 -12.23 -4.24
CA MET A 193 16.39 -12.80 -3.49
C MET A 193 15.07 -12.67 -4.25
N VAL A 194 14.79 -11.53 -4.86
CA VAL A 194 13.60 -11.29 -5.69
C VAL A 194 13.58 -12.22 -6.90
N GLN A 195 14.70 -12.31 -7.64
CA GLN A 195 14.80 -13.17 -8.81
C GLN A 195 14.62 -14.66 -8.46
N THR A 196 15.17 -15.11 -7.33
CA THR A 196 15.02 -16.50 -6.86
C THR A 196 13.55 -16.82 -6.61
N ARG A 197 12.77 -15.88 -6.02
CA ARG A 197 11.34 -16.08 -5.75
C ARG A 197 10.50 -16.08 -7.02
N ILE A 198 10.84 -15.21 -7.97
CA ILE A 198 10.22 -15.21 -9.30
C ILE A 198 10.42 -16.56 -9.98
N ALA A 199 11.66 -17.06 -9.97
CA ALA A 199 11.99 -18.35 -10.58
C ALA A 199 11.34 -19.55 -9.88
N ALA A 200 11.15 -19.50 -8.55
CA ALA A 200 10.55 -20.57 -7.77
C ALA A 200 9.03 -20.71 -7.99
N ALA A 201 8.36 -19.66 -8.45
CA ALA A 201 6.92 -19.68 -8.72
C ALA A 201 6.56 -20.40 -10.03
N GLY A 202 7.54 -20.70 -10.90
CA GLY A 202 7.34 -21.39 -12.20
C GLY A 202 6.61 -20.53 -13.24
N PRO A 203 6.65 -20.92 -14.51
CA PRO A 203 5.81 -20.30 -15.54
C PRO A 203 4.34 -20.70 -15.28
N ILE A 204 3.46 -19.71 -15.32
CA ILE A 204 1.99 -19.87 -15.30
C ILE A 204 1.56 -20.43 -16.65
#